data_a55183983704b8f30c4b7ed6e490eb81
#
_entry.id   a55183983704b8f30c4b7ed6e490eb81
#
_cell.length_a   1.000
_cell.length_b   1.000
_cell.length_c   1.000
_cell.angle_alpha   90.00
_cell.angle_beta   90.00
_cell.angle_gamma   90.00
#
_symmetry.space_group_name_H-M   'P 1'
#
loop_
_entity.id
_entity.type
_entity.pdbx_description
1 polymer ?
#
loop_
_entity_poly.entity_id
_entity_poly.type
_entity_poly.pdbx_seq_one_letter_code
_entity_poly.pdbx_strand_id
1 'polypeptide(L)'
;IATDHGFFMNCQAVEGDDCPKPPGDWLLTHERIALGSGNADQHHFVMPASQAGIKGAFSHLAGPRTMAAYSKGKLYFHGGASLQECVVPVMEIKLKTPTKPGPDQVVVTLSYKNGAKSITSRRPVIQVDITSDDLFSQNEIFEILLEAQNKDSDVIGEAKLGGVVNAASRTISLQPGDSQKVTIIMDEEFEGAFTIKALNPNTLVEFAKIKLKTDYMV
;
A
#
# COMPACT_ATOMS: atom_id res chain seq x y z
N ILE A 1 -3.16 -8.86 6.38
CA ILE A 1 -3.09 -9.77 5.24
C ILE A 1 -2.46 -11.07 5.73
N ALA A 2 -3.09 -12.19 5.47
CA ALA A 2 -2.58 -13.52 5.75
C ALA A 2 -3.06 -14.49 4.67
N THR A 3 -2.40 -15.63 4.55
CA THR A 3 -2.88 -16.76 3.73
C THR A 3 -3.41 -17.85 4.66
N ASP A 4 -4.22 -18.76 4.14
CA ASP A 4 -4.79 -19.88 4.88
C ASP A 4 -3.76 -21.03 5.05
N HIS A 5 -2.82 -21.16 4.14
CA HIS A 5 -1.71 -22.12 4.17
C HIS A 5 -0.51 -21.65 3.35
N GLY A 6 0.63 -22.25 3.57
CA GLY A 6 1.77 -22.21 2.68
C GLY A 6 1.71 -23.31 1.62
N PHE A 7 2.75 -23.40 0.82
CA PHE A 7 2.92 -24.49 -0.14
C PHE A 7 4.39 -24.84 -0.32
N PHE A 8 4.62 -26.09 -0.69
CA PHE A 8 5.92 -26.60 -1.05
C PHE A 8 6.10 -26.56 -2.56
N MET A 9 7.21 -26.00 -3.02
CA MET A 9 7.56 -25.96 -4.45
C MET A 9 8.65 -27.00 -4.74
N ASN A 10 8.32 -27.98 -5.58
CA ASN A 10 9.27 -28.99 -6.04
C ASN A 10 9.94 -28.54 -7.34
N CYS A 11 11.02 -27.76 -7.23
CA CYS A 11 11.79 -27.26 -8.38
C CYS A 11 12.74 -28.29 -8.99
N GLN A 12 12.95 -29.42 -8.32
CA GLN A 12 13.93 -30.44 -8.69
C GLN A 12 13.33 -31.86 -8.65
N ALA A 13 12.05 -31.97 -9.08
CA ALA A 13 11.39 -33.26 -9.17
C ALA A 13 12.23 -34.23 -10.02
N VAL A 14 12.69 -35.30 -9.42
CA VAL A 14 13.36 -36.41 -10.10
C VAL A 14 12.46 -37.62 -10.11
N GLU A 15 12.73 -38.55 -11.01
CA GLU A 15 12.02 -39.83 -11.07
C GLU A 15 12.18 -40.57 -9.73
N GLY A 16 11.05 -40.90 -9.06
CA GLY A 16 11.05 -41.53 -7.72
C GLY A 16 10.75 -40.58 -6.55
N ASP A 17 10.51 -39.32 -6.79
CA ASP A 17 10.09 -38.32 -5.75
C ASP A 17 8.65 -38.51 -5.25
N ASP A 18 8.00 -39.58 -5.64
CA ASP A 18 6.70 -39.94 -5.12
C ASP A 18 6.82 -40.85 -3.86
N CYS A 19 5.95 -40.59 -2.91
CA CYS A 19 5.82 -41.36 -1.71
C CYS A 19 4.65 -42.36 -1.84
N PRO A 20 4.83 -43.65 -1.61
CA PRO A 20 3.70 -44.56 -1.54
C PRO A 20 2.79 -44.16 -0.38
N LYS A 21 1.53 -44.56 -0.39
CA LYS A 21 0.64 -44.35 0.74
C LYS A 21 1.15 -45.06 1.98
N PRO A 22 0.98 -44.46 3.18
CA PRO A 22 1.39 -45.14 4.41
C PRO A 22 0.56 -46.42 4.66
N PRO A 23 1.09 -47.39 5.39
CA PRO A 23 0.33 -48.58 5.72
C PRO A 23 -0.83 -48.28 6.63
N GLY A 24 -2.02 -48.82 6.30
CA GLY A 24 -3.24 -48.57 7.05
C GLY A 24 -4.48 -48.35 6.18
N ASP A 25 -5.57 -47.96 6.84
CA ASP A 25 -6.84 -47.62 6.22
C ASP A 25 -6.99 -46.09 6.16
N TRP A 26 -6.60 -45.50 5.03
CA TRP A 26 -6.57 -44.07 4.80
C TRP A 26 -7.78 -43.64 3.93
N LEU A 27 -8.80 -43.09 4.59
CA LEU A 27 -10.07 -42.67 3.98
C LEU A 27 -9.91 -41.51 3.02
N LEU A 28 -8.99 -40.62 3.32
CA LEU A 28 -8.65 -39.47 2.46
C LEU A 28 -7.15 -39.41 2.27
N THR A 29 -6.72 -39.30 1.02
CA THR A 29 -5.31 -39.01 0.69
C THR A 29 -5.29 -37.86 -0.29
N HIS A 30 -4.62 -36.78 0.09
CA HIS A 30 -4.37 -35.63 -0.74
C HIS A 30 -2.87 -35.53 -1.05
N GLU A 31 -2.41 -34.45 -1.60
CA GLU A 31 -1.06 -34.31 -2.13
C GLU A 31 0.05 -34.73 -1.17
N ARG A 32 -0.01 -34.30 0.09
CA ARG A 32 1.00 -34.55 1.11
C ARG A 32 0.42 -34.93 2.47
N ILE A 33 -0.85 -35.26 2.53
CA ILE A 33 -1.57 -35.62 3.75
C ILE A 33 -2.44 -36.85 3.50
N ALA A 34 -2.53 -37.75 4.49
CA ALA A 34 -3.51 -38.81 4.55
C ALA A 34 -4.25 -38.75 5.89
N LEU A 35 -5.58 -38.91 5.85
CA LEU A 35 -6.44 -38.96 7.01
C LEU A 35 -7.14 -40.31 7.09
N GLY A 36 -7.10 -40.92 8.24
CA GLY A 36 -7.67 -42.27 8.43
C GLY A 36 -7.15 -42.95 9.68
N SER A 37 -6.71 -44.19 9.55
CA SER A 37 -6.12 -44.97 10.62
C SER A 37 -4.93 -45.78 10.09
N GLY A 38 -3.80 -45.72 10.78
CA GLY A 38 -2.61 -46.47 10.37
C GLY A 38 -1.42 -46.26 11.30
N ASN A 39 -0.29 -46.82 10.93
CA ASN A 39 0.94 -46.74 11.70
C ASN A 39 2.02 -45.99 10.93
N ALA A 40 2.95 -45.40 11.67
CA ALA A 40 4.15 -44.81 11.12
C ALA A 40 5.09 -45.85 10.56
N ASP A 41 5.87 -45.51 9.56
CA ASP A 41 6.97 -46.29 9.02
C ASP A 41 8.23 -45.41 8.79
N GLN A 42 9.20 -45.92 8.08
CA GLN A 42 10.43 -45.17 7.81
C GLN A 42 10.21 -43.94 6.91
N HIS A 43 9.16 -43.95 6.10
CA HIS A 43 8.87 -42.87 5.13
C HIS A 43 7.77 -41.90 5.61
N HIS A 44 6.99 -42.32 6.61
CA HIS A 44 5.83 -41.58 7.09
C HIS A 44 5.89 -41.27 8.59
N PHE A 45 5.46 -40.09 8.95
CA PHE A 45 5.01 -39.81 10.31
C PHE A 45 3.50 -40.04 10.41
N VAL A 46 3.07 -40.46 11.59
CA VAL A 46 1.63 -40.58 11.92
C VAL A 46 1.43 -39.96 13.29
N MET A 47 0.37 -39.16 13.42
CA MET A 47 -0.02 -38.53 14.68
C MET A 47 -1.54 -38.56 14.85
N PRO A 48 -2.06 -38.50 16.09
CA PRO A 48 -3.49 -38.35 16.33
C PRO A 48 -4.05 -37.13 15.64
N ALA A 49 -5.16 -37.28 14.89
CA ALA A 49 -5.80 -36.19 14.15
C ALA A 49 -6.21 -35.05 15.08
N SER A 50 -6.61 -35.34 16.31
CA SER A 50 -6.96 -34.36 17.34
C SER A 50 -5.78 -33.45 17.74
N GLN A 51 -4.55 -33.92 17.72
CA GLN A 51 -3.36 -33.13 18.01
C GLN A 51 -3.07 -32.10 16.89
N ALA A 52 -3.48 -32.40 15.65
CA ALA A 52 -3.41 -31.49 14.53
C ALA A 52 -4.66 -30.58 14.43
N GLY A 53 -5.57 -30.60 15.41
CA GLY A 53 -6.81 -29.82 15.40
C GLY A 53 -7.87 -30.30 14.39
N ILE A 54 -7.67 -31.50 13.80
CA ILE A 54 -8.58 -32.06 12.80
C ILE A 54 -9.81 -32.64 13.51
N LYS A 55 -10.98 -32.21 13.06
CA LYS A 55 -12.27 -32.66 13.55
C LYS A 55 -12.90 -33.64 12.54
N GLY A 56 -13.65 -34.63 13.02
CA GLY A 56 -14.34 -35.60 12.18
C GLY A 56 -14.05 -37.05 12.57
N ALA A 57 -14.32 -38.00 11.66
CA ALA A 57 -14.20 -39.44 11.88
C ALA A 57 -12.79 -39.99 11.72
N PHE A 58 -11.78 -39.14 11.59
CA PHE A 58 -10.39 -39.53 11.39
C PHE A 58 -9.68 -39.71 12.73
N SER A 59 -9.05 -40.86 12.95
CA SER A 59 -8.28 -41.09 14.16
C SER A 59 -6.83 -40.58 14.05
N HIS A 60 -6.25 -40.64 12.84
CA HIS A 60 -4.88 -40.24 12.59
C HIS A 60 -4.74 -39.36 11.34
N LEU A 61 -3.66 -38.59 11.36
CA LEU A 61 -3.06 -37.89 10.26
C LEU A 61 -1.72 -38.53 9.93
N ALA A 62 -1.42 -38.76 8.67
CA ALA A 62 -0.11 -39.17 8.19
C ALA A 62 0.40 -38.22 7.10
N GLY A 63 1.71 -38.10 7.01
CA GLY A 63 2.39 -37.38 5.95
C GLY A 63 3.78 -37.93 5.68
N PRO A 64 4.36 -37.61 4.51
CA PRO A 64 5.74 -37.97 4.20
C PRO A 64 6.73 -37.28 5.14
N ARG A 65 7.79 -38.01 5.55
CA ARG A 65 8.91 -37.44 6.31
C ARG A 65 9.88 -36.66 5.42
N THR A 66 9.81 -36.87 4.12
CA THR A 66 10.65 -36.22 3.11
C THR A 66 9.88 -35.16 2.34
N MET A 67 10.52 -34.59 1.35
CA MET A 67 9.86 -33.61 0.42
C MET A 67 9.05 -34.33 -0.67
N ALA A 68 8.85 -35.62 -0.61
CA ALA A 68 8.01 -36.38 -1.53
C ALA A 68 6.51 -36.12 -1.32
N ALA A 69 5.70 -36.41 -2.32
CA ALA A 69 4.26 -36.29 -2.28
C ALA A 69 3.56 -37.60 -2.68
N TYR A 70 2.30 -37.76 -2.30
CA TYR A 70 1.45 -38.88 -2.71
C TYR A 70 0.93 -38.75 -4.15
N SER A 71 1.01 -37.55 -4.73
CA SER A 71 0.62 -37.29 -6.11
C SER A 71 1.80 -36.86 -6.96
N LYS A 72 1.73 -37.17 -8.27
CA LYS A 72 2.80 -36.90 -9.24
C LYS A 72 2.48 -35.72 -10.13
N GLY A 73 3.54 -35.16 -10.75
CA GLY A 73 3.41 -34.24 -11.88
C GLY A 73 2.98 -32.80 -11.55
N LYS A 74 3.09 -32.40 -10.29
CA LYS A 74 2.84 -31.02 -9.85
C LYS A 74 4.14 -30.33 -9.46
N LEU A 75 4.21 -29.03 -9.69
CA LEU A 75 5.30 -28.18 -9.20
C LEU A 75 5.04 -27.66 -7.79
N TYR A 76 3.77 -27.56 -7.39
CA TYR A 76 3.35 -27.04 -6.10
C TYR A 76 2.51 -28.08 -5.37
N PHE A 77 2.81 -28.28 -4.10
CA PHE A 77 2.08 -29.17 -3.19
C PHE A 77 1.71 -28.42 -1.92
N HIS A 78 0.62 -28.80 -1.28
CA HIS A 78 0.19 -28.27 0.01
C HIS A 78 -0.45 -29.36 0.88
N GLY A 79 -0.72 -29.02 2.14
CA GLY A 79 -1.37 -29.93 3.10
C GLY A 79 -0.40 -30.87 3.82
N GLY A 80 0.91 -30.77 3.58
CA GLY A 80 1.93 -31.49 4.35
C GLY A 80 2.34 -30.73 5.61
N ALA A 81 3.32 -31.30 6.33
CA ALA A 81 3.81 -30.79 7.61
C ALA A 81 5.19 -30.09 7.49
N SER A 82 5.61 -29.71 6.30
CA SER A 82 6.84 -28.94 6.14
C SER A 82 6.67 -27.50 6.63
N LEU A 83 7.77 -26.85 7.00
CA LEU A 83 7.73 -25.44 7.40
C LEU A 83 7.16 -24.53 6.29
N GLN A 84 7.45 -24.85 5.02
CA GLN A 84 6.92 -24.11 3.87
C GLN A 84 5.39 -24.22 3.74
N GLU A 85 4.79 -25.30 4.23
CA GLU A 85 3.36 -25.55 4.18
C GLU A 85 2.63 -25.05 5.42
N CYS A 86 3.26 -25.14 6.59
CA CYS A 86 2.65 -24.81 7.88
C CYS A 86 2.89 -23.36 8.34
N VAL A 87 4.00 -22.75 7.93
CA VAL A 87 4.32 -21.36 8.32
C VAL A 87 3.80 -20.40 7.27
N VAL A 88 2.89 -19.56 7.68
CA VAL A 88 2.32 -18.52 6.82
C VAL A 88 2.74 -17.13 7.32
N PRO A 89 3.09 -16.21 6.42
CA PRO A 89 3.34 -14.83 6.80
C PRO A 89 2.02 -14.14 7.19
N VAL A 90 2.05 -13.43 8.29
CA VAL A 90 0.96 -12.52 8.68
C VAL A 90 1.50 -11.10 8.63
N MET A 91 0.90 -10.28 7.78
CA MET A 91 1.24 -8.87 7.65
C MET A 91 0.12 -8.01 8.23
N GLU A 92 0.42 -7.29 9.30
CA GLU A 92 -0.48 -6.28 9.86
C GLU A 92 -0.07 -4.90 9.31
N ILE A 93 -0.95 -4.29 8.53
CA ILE A 93 -0.77 -2.95 8.01
C ILE A 93 -1.64 -2.02 8.84
N LYS A 94 -1.02 -1.18 9.65
CA LYS A 94 -1.69 -0.08 10.34
C LYS A 94 -1.46 1.19 9.53
N LEU A 95 -2.51 1.69 8.90
CA LEU A 95 -2.49 3.04 8.37
C LEU A 95 -2.41 3.98 9.59
N LYS A 96 -1.28 4.65 9.74
CA LYS A 96 -1.25 5.80 10.63
C LYS A 96 -2.22 6.82 10.03
N THR A 97 -3.21 7.25 10.80
CA THR A 97 -3.90 8.49 10.49
C THR A 97 -2.78 9.52 10.31
N PRO A 98 -2.71 10.22 9.16
CA PRO A 98 -1.69 11.24 9.00
C PRO A 98 -1.85 12.16 10.20
N THR A 99 -0.90 12.13 11.11
CA THR A 99 -0.76 13.24 12.05
C THR A 99 -0.65 14.43 11.13
N LYS A 100 -1.57 15.40 11.25
CA LYS A 100 -1.30 16.74 10.71
C LYS A 100 0.17 16.98 10.99
N PRO A 101 0.99 17.41 10.00
CA PRO A 101 2.31 17.89 10.35
C PRO A 101 2.06 18.77 11.55
N GLY A 102 2.67 18.43 12.67
CA GLY A 102 2.44 19.18 13.90
C GLY A 102 2.65 20.66 13.53
N PRO A 103 1.94 21.60 14.10
CA PRO A 103 2.17 23.02 13.86
C PRO A 103 3.63 23.43 14.09
N ASP A 104 4.45 22.46 14.53
CA ASP A 104 5.80 22.66 15.02
C ASP A 104 6.90 22.49 13.96
N GLN A 105 6.61 22.09 12.72
CA GLN A 105 7.70 21.90 11.74
C GLN A 105 7.74 23.00 10.65
N VAL A 106 6.65 23.25 9.95
CA VAL A 106 6.62 24.29 8.93
C VAL A 106 5.24 24.92 8.77
N VAL A 107 5.23 26.19 8.47
CA VAL A 107 4.02 26.95 8.10
C VAL A 107 4.09 27.29 6.62
N VAL A 108 3.15 26.77 5.85
CA VAL A 108 2.96 27.11 4.44
C VAL A 108 1.87 28.17 4.35
N THR A 109 2.11 29.22 3.58
CA THR A 109 1.15 30.28 3.33
C THR A 109 0.90 30.42 1.83
N LEU A 110 -0.37 30.48 1.44
CA LEU A 110 -0.78 30.73 0.07
C LEU A 110 -1.37 32.14 -0.07
N SER A 111 -0.91 32.89 -1.07
CA SER A 111 -1.45 34.21 -1.36
C SER A 111 -1.68 34.43 -2.85
N TYR A 112 -2.64 35.31 -3.18
CA TYR A 112 -2.97 35.70 -4.54
C TYR A 112 -3.17 37.20 -4.63
N LYS A 113 -2.49 37.89 -5.59
CA LYS A 113 -2.66 39.30 -5.97
C LYS A 113 -3.03 40.22 -4.80
N ASN A 114 -2.16 40.43 -3.83
CA ASN A 114 -2.38 41.31 -2.67
C ASN A 114 -3.66 41.00 -1.88
N GLY A 115 -4.07 39.73 -1.82
CA GLY A 115 -5.23 39.29 -1.06
C GLY A 115 -6.55 39.31 -1.84
N ALA A 116 -6.52 39.48 -3.16
CA ALA A 116 -7.71 39.37 -4.01
C ALA A 116 -8.40 38.01 -3.83
N LYS A 117 -9.72 37.99 -3.86
CA LYS A 117 -10.55 36.80 -3.69
C LYS A 117 -11.14 36.24 -5.00
N SER A 118 -10.89 36.94 -6.12
CA SER A 118 -11.40 36.56 -7.45
C SER A 118 -10.25 36.44 -8.44
N ILE A 119 -10.30 35.44 -9.28
CA ILE A 119 -9.39 35.27 -10.42
C ILE A 119 -10.06 35.77 -11.70
N THR A 120 -9.32 36.51 -12.50
CA THR A 120 -9.78 37.07 -13.79
C THR A 120 -9.17 36.34 -14.98
N SER A 121 -8.44 35.30 -14.76
CA SER A 121 -7.76 34.52 -15.79
C SER A 121 -7.71 33.04 -15.36
N ARG A 122 -7.76 32.14 -16.34
CA ARG A 122 -7.64 30.70 -16.13
C ARG A 122 -6.21 30.24 -15.75
N ARG A 123 -5.30 31.19 -15.57
CA ARG A 123 -3.91 30.95 -15.16
C ARG A 123 -3.52 31.83 -13.98
N PRO A 124 -4.19 31.70 -12.82
CA PRO A 124 -3.81 32.46 -11.64
C PRO A 124 -2.40 32.07 -11.18
N VAL A 125 -1.62 33.06 -10.74
CA VAL A 125 -0.31 32.86 -10.14
C VAL A 125 -0.45 32.93 -8.63
N ILE A 126 -0.16 31.85 -7.96
CA ILE A 126 -0.23 31.72 -6.50
C ILE A 126 1.18 31.85 -5.95
N GLN A 127 1.35 32.69 -4.95
CA GLN A 127 2.58 32.73 -4.17
C GLN A 127 2.49 31.73 -3.03
N VAL A 128 3.54 30.94 -2.88
CA VAL A 128 3.71 29.92 -1.86
C VAL A 128 4.91 30.30 -1.02
N ASP A 129 4.68 30.61 0.23
CA ASP A 129 5.71 30.93 1.20
C ASP A 129 5.79 29.81 2.22
N ILE A 130 7.01 29.42 2.63
CA ILE A 130 7.24 28.43 3.66
C ILE A 130 8.15 28.99 4.74
N THR A 131 7.75 28.85 5.99
CA THR A 131 8.53 29.26 7.15
C THR A 131 8.59 28.13 8.18
N SER A 132 9.59 28.15 9.03
CA SER A 132 9.71 27.24 10.20
C SER A 132 10.20 28.02 11.41
N ASP A 133 9.57 27.75 12.52
CA ASP A 133 10.04 28.25 13.84
C ASP A 133 11.02 27.26 14.47
N ASP A 134 11.21 26.07 13.90
CA ASP A 134 12.15 25.05 14.35
C ASP A 134 13.52 25.24 13.72
N LEU A 135 14.54 25.40 14.58
CA LEU A 135 15.95 25.54 14.18
C LEU A 135 16.50 24.30 13.46
N PHE A 136 15.92 23.12 13.66
CA PHE A 136 16.39 21.88 13.06
C PHE A 136 15.81 21.63 11.66
N SER A 137 14.66 22.22 11.36
CA SER A 137 13.98 22.06 10.07
C SER A 137 14.43 23.05 9.00
N GLN A 138 15.35 23.97 9.30
CA GLN A 138 15.74 25.05 8.38
C GLN A 138 16.39 24.58 7.07
N ASN A 139 16.98 23.39 7.06
CA ASN A 139 17.64 22.81 5.89
C ASN A 139 16.84 21.65 5.25
N GLU A 140 15.64 21.36 5.74
CA GLU A 140 14.79 20.31 5.16
C GLU A 140 14.10 20.80 3.90
N ILE A 141 14.00 19.92 2.90
CA ILE A 141 13.29 20.17 1.65
C ILE A 141 11.88 19.57 1.77
N PHE A 142 10.88 20.40 1.56
CA PHE A 142 9.48 20.01 1.59
C PHE A 142 8.91 19.96 0.18
N GLU A 143 8.35 18.81 -0.18
CA GLU A 143 7.62 18.63 -1.43
C GLU A 143 6.17 19.03 -1.23
N ILE A 144 5.69 19.96 -2.06
CA ILE A 144 4.34 20.49 -1.96
C ILE A 144 3.62 20.28 -3.30
N LEU A 145 2.48 19.62 -3.26
CA LEU A 145 1.54 19.47 -4.36
C LEU A 145 0.50 20.62 -4.29
N LEU A 146 0.27 21.31 -5.41
CA LEU A 146 -0.73 22.38 -5.49
C LEU A 146 -1.86 21.96 -6.41
N GLU A 147 -3.09 21.99 -5.90
CA GLU A 147 -4.31 21.68 -6.64
C GLU A 147 -5.40 22.72 -6.36
N ALA A 148 -6.17 23.05 -7.39
CA ALA A 148 -7.43 23.74 -7.25
C ALA A 148 -8.57 22.71 -7.20
N GLN A 149 -9.40 22.78 -6.17
CA GLN A 149 -10.50 21.83 -5.95
C GLN A 149 -11.84 22.60 -5.83
N ASN A 150 -12.90 22.01 -6.41
CA ASN A 150 -14.26 22.50 -6.24
C ASN A 150 -14.81 22.13 -4.84
N LYS A 151 -16.10 22.43 -4.58
CA LYS A 151 -16.78 22.10 -3.32
C LYS A 151 -16.90 20.59 -3.07
N ASP A 152 -16.92 19.79 -4.14
CA ASP A 152 -17.07 18.32 -4.10
C ASP A 152 -15.69 17.61 -4.01
N SER A 153 -14.61 18.40 -3.90
CA SER A 153 -13.21 17.96 -3.86
C SER A 153 -12.67 17.40 -5.18
N ASP A 154 -13.34 17.65 -6.30
CA ASP A 154 -12.80 17.32 -7.61
C ASP A 154 -11.69 18.32 -7.96
N VAL A 155 -10.61 17.80 -8.56
CA VAL A 155 -9.50 18.64 -9.05
C VAL A 155 -9.94 19.34 -10.32
N ILE A 156 -9.96 20.67 -10.29
CA ILE A 156 -10.37 21.56 -11.38
C ILE A 156 -9.23 22.49 -11.85
N GLY A 157 -8.04 22.22 -11.41
CA GLY A 157 -6.84 22.93 -11.83
C GLY A 157 -5.59 22.40 -11.14
N GLU A 158 -4.49 22.42 -11.86
CA GLU A 158 -3.20 21.88 -11.42
C GLU A 158 -2.07 22.89 -11.65
N ALA A 159 -0.97 22.70 -10.93
CA ALA A 159 0.25 23.49 -11.12
C ALA A 159 0.81 23.27 -12.54
N LYS A 160 1.16 24.37 -13.23
CA LYS A 160 1.79 24.32 -14.54
C LYS A 160 3.15 23.64 -14.44
N LEU A 161 3.30 22.54 -15.18
CA LEU A 161 4.56 21.80 -15.22
C LEU A 161 5.73 22.60 -15.80
N GLY A 162 6.93 22.35 -15.28
CA GLY A 162 8.17 23.02 -15.67
C GLY A 162 8.47 24.25 -14.82
N GLY A 163 9.67 24.82 -14.98
CA GLY A 163 10.18 25.88 -14.12
C GLY A 163 10.42 25.36 -12.71
N VAL A 164 9.69 25.85 -11.72
CA VAL A 164 9.78 25.45 -10.31
C VAL A 164 9.00 24.17 -9.99
N VAL A 165 8.12 23.73 -10.90
CA VAL A 165 7.30 22.52 -10.72
C VAL A 165 7.96 21.34 -11.42
N ASN A 166 8.28 20.32 -10.66
CA ASN A 166 8.84 19.07 -11.17
C ASN A 166 7.82 18.36 -12.05
N ALA A 167 8.19 18.04 -13.29
CA ALA A 167 7.29 17.41 -14.26
C ALA A 167 6.91 15.97 -13.92
N ALA A 168 7.73 15.24 -13.18
CA ALA A 168 7.48 13.84 -12.82
C ALA A 168 6.60 13.71 -11.57
N SER A 169 6.91 14.49 -10.50
CA SER A 169 6.18 14.44 -9.23
C SER A 169 5.01 15.43 -9.15
N ARG A 170 4.95 16.42 -10.06
CA ARG A 170 3.99 17.57 -10.05
C ARG A 170 4.08 18.43 -8.80
N THR A 171 5.20 18.37 -8.09
CA THR A 171 5.44 19.10 -6.84
C THR A 171 6.39 20.25 -7.04
N ILE A 172 6.41 21.15 -6.07
CA ILE A 172 7.49 22.12 -5.87
C ILE A 172 8.29 21.72 -4.63
N SER A 173 9.60 21.93 -4.69
CA SER A 173 10.52 21.66 -3.57
C SER A 173 10.89 22.97 -2.93
N LEU A 174 10.59 23.17 -1.66
CA LEU A 174 10.84 24.40 -0.90
C LEU A 174 11.57 24.12 0.41
N GLN A 175 12.42 25.05 0.81
CA GLN A 175 13.01 25.10 2.15
C GLN A 175 12.39 26.23 2.97
N PRO A 176 12.38 26.12 4.31
CA PRO A 176 11.93 27.23 5.16
C PRO A 176 12.67 28.54 4.84
N GLY A 177 11.92 29.59 4.60
CA GLY A 177 12.40 30.88 4.11
C GLY A 177 12.21 31.10 2.61
N ASP A 178 11.90 30.06 1.85
CA ASP A 178 11.64 30.17 0.42
C ASP A 178 10.27 30.79 0.13
N SER A 179 10.20 31.45 -1.02
CA SER A 179 8.98 32.02 -1.59
C SER A 179 8.98 31.74 -3.10
N GLN A 180 7.96 31.06 -3.59
CA GLN A 180 7.84 30.69 -5.00
C GLN A 180 6.49 31.09 -5.59
N LYS A 181 6.50 31.50 -6.86
CA LYS A 181 5.30 31.79 -7.64
C LYS A 181 4.97 30.63 -8.55
N VAL A 182 3.78 30.06 -8.37
CA VAL A 182 3.30 28.90 -9.11
C VAL A 182 2.05 29.28 -9.90
N THR A 183 2.07 29.04 -11.19
CA THR A 183 0.89 29.21 -12.04
C THR A 183 0.01 27.97 -11.93
N ILE A 184 -1.26 28.13 -11.61
CA ILE A 184 -2.27 27.07 -11.69
C ILE A 184 -2.96 27.15 -13.07
N ILE A 185 -3.11 26.02 -13.74
CA ILE A 185 -3.91 25.91 -14.97
C ILE A 185 -5.28 25.40 -14.55
N MET A 186 -6.30 26.27 -14.70
CA MET A 186 -7.68 25.92 -14.38
C MET A 186 -8.35 25.25 -15.58
N ASP A 187 -9.27 24.33 -15.30
CA ASP A 187 -10.12 23.72 -16.32
C ASP A 187 -10.92 24.77 -17.09
N GLU A 188 -11.07 24.57 -18.40
CA GLU A 188 -11.68 25.55 -19.30
C GLU A 188 -13.16 25.79 -19.02
N GLU A 189 -13.87 24.79 -18.53
CA GLU A 189 -15.32 24.87 -18.30
C GLU A 189 -15.68 25.28 -16.87
N PHE A 190 -14.70 25.36 -15.96
CA PHE A 190 -15.02 25.64 -14.55
C PHE A 190 -15.27 27.11 -14.28
N GLU A 191 -16.42 27.40 -13.68
CA GLU A 191 -16.78 28.71 -13.11
C GLU A 191 -17.39 28.52 -11.72
N GLY A 192 -17.03 29.41 -10.79
CA GLY A 192 -17.57 29.38 -9.43
C GLY A 192 -16.52 29.54 -8.34
N ALA A 193 -16.90 29.17 -7.13
CA ALA A 193 -16.01 29.18 -5.96
C ALA A 193 -15.19 27.90 -5.90
N PHE A 194 -13.92 28.04 -5.55
CA PHE A 194 -12.98 26.93 -5.43
C PHE A 194 -11.94 27.21 -4.35
N THR A 195 -11.15 26.19 -4.06
CA THR A 195 -10.09 26.26 -3.05
C THR A 195 -8.79 25.77 -3.67
N ILE A 196 -7.73 26.56 -3.61
CA ILE A 196 -6.39 26.08 -3.90
C ILE A 196 -5.81 25.53 -2.61
N LYS A 197 -5.32 24.30 -2.65
CA LYS A 197 -4.71 23.59 -1.54
C LYS A 197 -3.24 23.32 -1.80
N ALA A 198 -2.43 23.50 -0.77
CA ALA A 198 -1.07 22.99 -0.69
C ALA A 198 -1.09 21.70 0.12
N LEU A 199 -0.70 20.60 -0.49
CA LEU A 199 -0.82 19.25 0.04
C LEU A 199 0.55 18.59 0.15
N ASN A 200 0.71 17.71 1.13
CA ASN A 200 1.82 16.76 1.14
C ASN A 200 1.56 15.71 0.06
N PRO A 201 2.46 15.50 -0.92
CA PRO A 201 2.21 14.62 -2.06
C PRO A 201 2.03 13.15 -1.68
N ASN A 202 2.61 12.70 -0.54
CA ASN A 202 2.56 11.32 -0.12
C ASN A 202 1.36 10.98 0.77
N THR A 203 0.88 11.97 1.55
CA THR A 203 -0.19 11.75 2.54
C THR A 203 -1.48 12.50 2.19
N LEU A 204 -1.43 13.43 1.25
CA LEU A 204 -2.49 14.37 0.87
C LEU A 204 -3.01 15.22 2.05
N VAL A 205 -2.21 15.32 3.10
CA VAL A 205 -2.50 16.21 4.24
C VAL A 205 -2.33 17.65 3.80
N GLU A 206 -3.31 18.48 4.12
CA GLU A 206 -3.34 19.91 3.79
C GLU A 206 -2.35 20.67 4.68
N PHE A 207 -1.36 21.34 4.08
CA PHE A 207 -0.51 22.32 4.73
C PHE A 207 -1.20 23.69 4.83
N ALA A 208 -1.80 24.14 3.71
CA ALA A 208 -2.46 25.42 3.61
C ALA A 208 -3.53 25.41 2.53
N LYS A 209 -4.46 26.39 2.61
CA LYS A 209 -5.46 26.61 1.58
C LYS A 209 -5.81 28.08 1.42
N ILE A 210 -6.25 28.45 0.21
CA ILE A 210 -6.84 29.75 -0.09
C ILE A 210 -8.14 29.57 -0.87
N LYS A 211 -9.21 30.25 -0.45
CA LYS A 211 -10.51 30.23 -1.14
C LYS A 211 -10.59 31.38 -2.13
N LEU A 212 -10.92 31.06 -3.36
CA LEU A 212 -11.05 31.98 -4.47
C LEU A 212 -12.36 31.74 -5.22
N LYS A 213 -12.73 32.64 -6.12
CA LYS A 213 -13.82 32.46 -7.09
C LYS A 213 -13.38 32.91 -8.48
N THR A 214 -14.00 32.39 -9.52
CA THR A 214 -13.80 32.89 -10.88
C THR A 214 -14.57 34.19 -11.10
N ASP A 215 -13.98 35.06 -11.91
CA ASP A 215 -14.58 36.31 -12.36
C ASP A 215 -13.96 36.69 -13.71
N TYR A 216 -14.35 35.94 -14.76
CA TYR A 216 -13.77 36.05 -16.09
C TYR A 216 -14.42 37.12 -16.97
N MET A 217 -15.44 37.82 -16.45
CA MET A 217 -16.19 38.83 -17.19
C MET A 217 -15.66 40.25 -17.02
N VAL A 218 -14.37 40.41 -16.74
CA VAL A 218 -13.71 41.70 -16.64
C VAL A 218 -12.89 42.03 -17.89
#